data_3a3f017162cc9dec7f1e18810e9b2597
#
_entry.id   3a3f017162cc9dec7f1e18810e9b2597
#
_cell.length_a   1.000
_cell.length_b   1.000
_cell.length_c   1.000
_cell.angle_alpha   90.00
_cell.angle_beta   90.00
_cell.angle_gamma   90.00
#
_symmetry.space_group_name_H-M   'P 1'
#
loop_
_entity.id
_entity.type
_entity.pdbx_description
1 polymer ?
#
loop_
_entity_poly.entity_id
_entity_poly.type
_entity_poly.pdbx_seq_one_letter_code
_entity_poly.pdbx_strand_id
1 'polypeptide(L)'
;LNHLGLLYDLFINYGIHSIYMTNLKKWKLLHSKMVLDNYWCKVRQDEIELPNGQIIDDYFVNVRPEITLILPITSTKEIVFVRQYRHAVGEFLLELPAGLFNPTQESAEAAAIREMQEETGYIAQKVTKIATLYDNPSKDTNNIHLFLAENVIKSGEKKLDITEEIEVVLIPVESVREKIIQGEISVSGTVAAISLGLNFLD
;
A
#
# COMPACT_ATOMS: atom_id res chain seq x y z
N LEU A 1 5.77 -35.65 -19.86
CA LEU A 1 4.63 -34.75 -19.96
C LEU A 1 3.69 -35.01 -18.79
N ASN A 2 3.41 -33.96 -17.95
CA ASN A 2 2.25 -33.81 -17.05
C ASN A 2 2.28 -34.35 -15.61
N HIS A 3 3.40 -34.26 -14.89
CA HIS A 3 3.33 -34.36 -13.42
C HIS A 3 3.28 -33.01 -12.68
N LEU A 4 3.62 -31.88 -13.31
CA LEU A 4 3.54 -30.54 -12.71
C LEU A 4 2.12 -29.93 -12.76
N GLY A 5 1.32 -30.27 -13.76
CA GLY A 5 -0.05 -29.74 -13.88
C GLY A 5 -1.02 -30.30 -12.85
N LEU A 6 -0.86 -31.58 -12.47
CA LEU A 6 -1.72 -32.23 -11.46
C LEU A 6 -1.46 -31.73 -10.02
N LEU A 7 -0.25 -31.25 -9.74
CA LEU A 7 0.07 -30.65 -8.44
C LEU A 7 -0.50 -29.24 -8.29
N TYR A 8 -0.59 -28.48 -9.39
CA TYR A 8 -1.14 -27.11 -9.38
C TYR A 8 -2.66 -27.11 -9.14
N ASP A 9 -3.41 -28.04 -9.76
CA ASP A 9 -4.86 -28.17 -9.59
C ASP A 9 -5.26 -28.72 -8.20
N LEU A 10 -4.40 -29.50 -7.55
CA LEU A 10 -4.61 -29.97 -6.18
C LEU A 10 -4.41 -28.86 -5.14
N PHE A 11 -3.57 -27.85 -5.41
CA PHE A 11 -3.36 -26.71 -4.52
C PHE A 11 -4.48 -25.67 -4.58
N ILE A 12 -5.21 -25.56 -5.69
CA ILE A 12 -6.29 -24.57 -5.86
C ILE A 12 -7.62 -25.08 -5.28
N ASN A 13 -7.89 -26.38 -5.26
CA ASN A 13 -9.18 -26.94 -4.84
C ASN A 13 -9.25 -27.42 -3.38
N TYR A 14 -8.14 -27.58 -2.70
CA TYR A 14 -8.13 -27.77 -1.25
C TYR A 14 -7.68 -26.45 -0.62
N GLY A 15 -8.69 -25.67 -0.23
CA GLY A 15 -8.48 -24.37 0.41
C GLY A 15 -7.37 -24.43 1.46
N ILE A 16 -6.36 -23.58 1.28
CA ILE A 16 -5.24 -23.35 2.22
C ILE A 16 -5.74 -22.90 3.64
N HIS A 17 -7.03 -22.96 3.87
CA HIS A 17 -7.67 -22.61 5.16
C HIS A 17 -7.58 -23.68 6.23
N SER A 18 -6.97 -24.86 5.97
CA SER A 18 -7.04 -26.01 6.89
C SER A 18 -5.70 -26.52 7.45
N ILE A 19 -4.55 -25.91 7.18
CA ILE A 19 -3.27 -26.51 7.59
C ILE A 19 -2.67 -25.94 8.88
N TYR A 20 -3.19 -24.82 9.40
CA TYR A 20 -2.75 -24.28 10.70
C TYR A 20 -3.94 -24.06 11.62
N MET A 21 -4.42 -25.12 12.26
CA MET A 21 -5.16 -24.96 13.51
C MET A 21 -4.17 -24.47 14.56
N THR A 22 -3.94 -23.15 14.56
CA THR A 22 -3.13 -22.53 15.59
C THR A 22 -3.98 -22.49 16.87
N ASN A 23 -3.43 -22.95 17.99
CA ASN A 23 -4.02 -22.72 19.32
C ASN A 23 -3.95 -21.24 19.73
N LEU A 24 -3.59 -20.34 18.81
CA LEU A 24 -3.54 -18.90 19.06
C LEU A 24 -4.95 -18.35 19.20
N LYS A 25 -5.17 -17.60 20.27
CA LYS A 25 -6.44 -16.92 20.55
C LYS A 25 -6.27 -15.42 20.29
N LYS A 26 -7.31 -14.81 19.75
CA LYS A 26 -7.37 -13.34 19.63
C LYS A 26 -7.42 -12.73 21.03
N TRP A 27 -6.80 -11.57 21.16
CA TRP A 27 -6.95 -10.75 22.36
C TRP A 27 -8.35 -10.19 22.44
N LYS A 28 -8.83 -9.96 23.65
CA LYS A 28 -10.17 -9.41 23.88
C LYS A 28 -10.04 -7.91 24.16
N LEU A 29 -10.75 -7.10 23.38
CA LEU A 29 -10.90 -5.68 23.67
C LEU A 29 -11.89 -5.51 24.84
N LEU A 30 -11.45 -4.89 25.93
CA LEU A 30 -12.26 -4.59 27.11
C LEU A 30 -12.81 -3.17 27.05
N HIS A 31 -11.93 -2.20 26.76
CA HIS A 31 -12.28 -0.79 26.63
C HIS A 31 -11.43 -0.11 25.56
N SER A 32 -11.97 0.95 24.95
CA SER A 32 -11.24 1.76 23.96
C SER A 32 -11.66 3.22 24.08
N LYS A 33 -10.70 4.14 24.03
CA LYS A 33 -10.94 5.59 24.02
C LYS A 33 -9.96 6.30 23.10
N MET A 34 -10.43 7.35 22.41
CA MET A 34 -9.55 8.25 21.69
C MET A 34 -8.75 9.10 22.67
N VAL A 35 -7.43 9.11 22.55
CA VAL A 35 -6.52 9.91 23.38
C VAL A 35 -5.88 11.07 22.63
N LEU A 36 -5.82 10.97 21.30
CA LEU A 36 -5.45 12.04 20.39
C LEU A 36 -6.39 11.98 19.19
N ASP A 37 -7.06 13.07 18.90
CA ASP A 37 -7.97 13.19 17.75
C ASP A 37 -7.83 14.57 17.11
N ASN A 38 -7.00 14.64 16.06
CA ASN A 38 -6.86 15.82 15.24
C ASN A 38 -6.75 15.44 13.77
N TYR A 39 -6.71 16.43 12.89
CA TYR A 39 -6.67 16.22 11.44
C TYR A 39 -5.48 15.35 10.99
N TRP A 40 -4.30 15.54 11.60
CA TRP A 40 -3.07 14.87 11.17
C TRP A 40 -2.81 13.53 11.84
N CYS A 41 -3.37 13.32 13.05
CA CYS A 41 -3.06 12.14 13.85
C CYS A 41 -4.24 11.77 14.74
N LYS A 42 -4.61 10.49 14.71
CA LYS A 42 -5.62 9.93 15.60
C LYS A 42 -5.04 8.71 16.29
N VAL A 43 -5.08 8.71 17.63
CA VAL A 43 -4.59 7.61 18.44
C VAL A 43 -5.68 7.19 19.43
N ARG A 44 -6.00 5.91 19.49
CA ARG A 44 -6.82 5.32 20.54
C ARG A 44 -5.95 4.56 21.52
N GLN A 45 -6.36 4.54 22.78
CA GLN A 45 -5.83 3.69 23.84
C GLN A 45 -6.83 2.56 24.09
N ASP A 46 -6.36 1.33 23.98
CA ASP A 46 -7.15 0.13 24.19
C ASP A 46 -6.72 -0.56 25.50
N GLU A 47 -7.70 -0.99 26.28
CA GLU A 47 -7.55 -1.95 27.37
C GLU A 47 -7.88 -3.34 26.82
N ILE A 48 -6.92 -4.26 26.88
CA ILE A 48 -7.01 -5.58 26.25
C ILE A 48 -6.71 -6.69 27.26
N GLU A 49 -7.39 -7.83 27.11
CA GLU A 49 -7.11 -9.07 27.82
C GLU A 49 -6.38 -10.05 26.91
N LEU A 50 -5.18 -10.45 27.30
CA LEU A 50 -4.40 -11.46 26.60
C LEU A 50 -4.97 -12.87 26.83
N PRO A 51 -4.63 -13.88 25.99
CA PRO A 51 -5.10 -15.25 26.13
C PRO A 51 -4.75 -15.93 27.47
N ASN A 52 -3.74 -15.42 28.18
CA ASN A 52 -3.35 -15.89 29.52
C ASN A 52 -4.08 -15.19 30.66
N GLY A 53 -5.03 -14.29 30.36
CA GLY A 53 -5.79 -13.52 31.33
C GLY A 53 -5.11 -12.24 31.82
N GLN A 54 -3.91 -11.92 31.35
CA GLN A 54 -3.24 -10.67 31.67
C GLN A 54 -3.95 -9.49 30.99
N ILE A 55 -4.16 -8.40 31.73
CA ILE A 55 -4.74 -7.17 31.22
C ILE A 55 -3.61 -6.17 30.92
N ILE A 56 -3.70 -5.49 29.78
CA ILE A 56 -2.88 -4.36 29.37
C ILE A 56 -3.83 -3.20 29.11
N ASP A 57 -3.63 -2.07 29.77
CA ASP A 57 -4.53 -0.91 29.73
C ASP A 57 -3.98 0.27 28.93
N ASP A 58 -2.77 0.14 28.39
CA ASP A 58 -2.04 1.18 27.66
C ASP A 58 -1.62 0.74 26.24
N TYR A 59 -2.41 -0.09 25.58
CA TYR A 59 -2.13 -0.48 24.20
C TYR A 59 -2.59 0.62 23.22
N PHE A 60 -1.63 1.32 22.60
CA PHE A 60 -1.93 2.42 21.70
C PHE A 60 -1.98 1.95 20.24
N VAL A 61 -3.01 2.42 19.52
CA VAL A 61 -3.29 2.11 18.12
C VAL A 61 -3.48 3.41 17.34
N ASN A 62 -2.77 3.56 16.22
CA ASN A 62 -2.99 4.65 15.29
C ASN A 62 -4.23 4.35 14.44
N VAL A 63 -5.21 5.23 14.48
CA VAL A 63 -6.42 5.14 13.65
C VAL A 63 -6.16 5.90 12.36
N ARG A 64 -5.90 5.18 11.27
CA ARG A 64 -5.52 5.76 9.99
C ARG A 64 -6.58 5.50 8.92
N PRO A 65 -6.75 6.42 7.97
CA PRO A 65 -7.55 6.17 6.76
C PRO A 65 -6.88 5.11 5.88
N GLU A 66 -7.65 4.51 4.99
CA GLU A 66 -7.14 3.60 3.98
C GLU A 66 -6.18 4.32 3.02
N ILE A 67 -5.18 3.58 2.52
CA ILE A 67 -4.18 4.08 1.57
C ILE A 67 -4.37 3.36 0.24
N THR A 68 -4.31 4.11 -0.85
CA THR A 68 -4.16 3.55 -2.19
C THR A 68 -2.79 3.90 -2.75
N LEU A 69 -2.21 3.00 -3.54
CA LEU A 69 -0.91 3.16 -4.17
C LEU A 69 -0.95 2.52 -5.56
N ILE A 70 -0.44 3.19 -6.56
CA ILE A 70 -0.48 2.75 -7.95
C ILE A 70 0.91 2.68 -8.56
N LEU A 71 1.19 1.61 -9.32
CA LEU A 71 2.39 1.40 -10.12
C LEU A 71 2.08 1.80 -11.57
N PRO A 72 2.40 3.04 -12.01
CA PRO A 72 2.11 3.48 -13.35
C PRO A 72 3.30 3.18 -14.27
N ILE A 73 3.04 2.49 -15.38
CA ILE A 73 4.04 2.11 -16.39
C ILE A 73 3.66 2.71 -17.72
N THR A 74 4.57 3.45 -18.33
CA THR A 74 4.42 4.05 -19.66
C THR A 74 4.55 2.99 -20.77
N SER A 75 4.12 3.33 -21.99
CA SER A 75 4.32 2.48 -23.17
C SER A 75 5.81 2.29 -23.53
N THR A 76 6.69 3.17 -23.03
CA THR A 76 8.15 3.09 -23.18
C THR A 76 8.82 2.28 -22.07
N LYS A 77 8.03 1.57 -21.25
CA LYS A 77 8.52 0.73 -20.14
C LYS A 77 9.28 1.51 -19.07
N GLU A 78 8.78 2.68 -18.72
CA GLU A 78 9.26 3.48 -17.61
C GLU A 78 8.18 3.54 -16.51
N ILE A 79 8.60 3.42 -15.26
CA ILE A 79 7.73 3.63 -14.11
C ILE A 79 7.70 5.11 -13.76
N VAL A 80 6.50 5.64 -13.52
CA VAL A 80 6.29 7.03 -13.10
C VAL A 80 6.37 7.09 -11.58
N PHE A 81 7.46 7.65 -11.08
CA PHE A 81 7.67 7.90 -9.65
C PHE A 81 7.37 9.35 -9.30
N VAL A 82 7.15 9.57 -8.01
CA VAL A 82 7.12 10.88 -7.36
C VAL A 82 8.29 10.98 -6.39
N ARG A 83 8.98 12.14 -6.37
CA ARG A 83 9.97 12.46 -5.34
C ARG A 83 9.43 13.58 -4.51
N GLN A 84 9.33 13.38 -3.18
CA GLN A 84 8.83 14.38 -2.26
C GLN A 84 9.53 14.33 -0.91
N TYR A 85 9.52 15.45 -0.19
CA TYR A 85 10.04 15.52 1.17
C TYR A 85 9.10 14.85 2.16
N ARG A 86 9.62 13.98 3.01
CA ARG A 86 8.89 13.32 4.08
C ARG A 86 9.42 13.79 5.44
N HIS A 87 8.69 14.70 6.06
CA HIS A 87 9.11 15.38 7.30
C HIS A 87 9.44 14.42 8.44
N ALA A 88 8.69 13.33 8.59
CA ALA A 88 8.88 12.36 9.67
C ALA A 88 10.25 11.67 9.66
N VAL A 89 10.88 11.55 8.49
CA VAL A 89 12.21 10.96 8.31
C VAL A 89 13.27 12.00 7.93
N GLY A 90 12.85 13.23 7.57
CA GLY A 90 13.76 14.33 7.20
C GLY A 90 14.40 14.18 5.82
N GLU A 91 13.86 13.34 4.93
CA GLU A 91 14.49 12.99 3.66
C GLU A 91 13.56 13.19 2.45
N PHE A 92 14.16 13.37 1.27
CA PHE A 92 13.44 13.27 0.00
C PHE A 92 13.40 11.81 -0.44
N LEU A 93 12.18 11.25 -0.52
CA LEU A 93 11.98 9.86 -0.87
C LEU A 93 11.43 9.71 -2.29
N LEU A 94 11.81 8.61 -2.95
CA LEU A 94 11.30 8.20 -4.24
C LEU A 94 10.21 7.15 -4.01
N GLU A 95 8.98 7.51 -4.37
CA GLU A 95 7.77 6.74 -4.08
C GLU A 95 6.91 6.54 -5.33
N LEU A 96 6.02 5.58 -5.31
CA LEU A 96 4.93 5.51 -6.27
C LEU A 96 3.80 6.48 -5.86
N PRO A 97 3.01 7.00 -6.81
CA PRO A 97 1.85 7.83 -6.51
C PRO A 97 0.91 7.12 -5.54
N ALA A 98 0.51 7.82 -4.47
CA ALA A 98 -0.25 7.25 -3.39
C ALA A 98 -1.00 8.31 -2.60
N GLY A 99 -2.20 7.96 -2.11
CA GLY A 99 -2.96 8.88 -1.29
C GLY A 99 -3.93 8.19 -0.33
N LEU A 100 -4.51 9.01 0.52
CA LEU A 100 -5.51 8.59 1.48
C LEU A 100 -6.90 8.61 0.83
N PHE A 101 -7.75 7.66 1.23
CA PHE A 101 -9.14 7.68 0.81
C PHE A 101 -10.10 7.18 1.88
N ASN A 102 -11.35 7.56 1.74
CA ASN A 102 -12.45 7.08 2.58
C ASN A 102 -13.30 6.09 1.78
N PRO A 103 -13.34 4.79 2.16
CA PRO A 103 -14.08 3.77 1.41
C PRO A 103 -15.60 3.98 1.39
N THR A 104 -16.13 4.91 2.21
CA THR A 104 -17.56 5.31 2.13
C THR A 104 -17.85 6.35 1.05
N GLN A 105 -16.81 7.00 0.49
CA GLN A 105 -16.94 8.08 -0.49
C GLN A 105 -16.45 7.68 -1.88
N GLU A 106 -15.38 6.91 -1.95
CA GLU A 106 -14.81 6.44 -3.22
C GLU A 106 -14.22 5.03 -3.08
N SER A 107 -14.07 4.32 -4.21
CA SER A 107 -13.36 3.04 -4.23
C SER A 107 -11.85 3.25 -4.18
N ALA A 108 -11.11 2.25 -3.71
CA ALA A 108 -9.64 2.28 -3.71
C ALA A 108 -9.05 2.47 -5.12
N GLU A 109 -9.70 1.90 -6.14
CA GLU A 109 -9.30 2.05 -7.55
C GLU A 109 -9.51 3.47 -8.04
N ALA A 110 -10.67 4.07 -7.76
CA ALA A 110 -10.96 5.45 -8.13
C ALA A 110 -9.98 6.42 -7.47
N ALA A 111 -9.69 6.22 -6.19
CA ALA A 111 -8.69 6.99 -5.47
C ALA A 111 -7.28 6.83 -6.08
N ALA A 112 -6.87 5.61 -6.44
CA ALA A 112 -5.57 5.37 -7.08
C ALA A 112 -5.41 6.12 -8.40
N ILE A 113 -6.46 6.14 -9.22
CA ILE A 113 -6.46 6.87 -10.50
C ILE A 113 -6.41 8.38 -10.24
N ARG A 114 -7.18 8.88 -9.30
CA ARG A 114 -7.22 10.30 -8.92
C ARG A 114 -5.85 10.77 -8.43
N GLU A 115 -5.25 10.09 -7.46
CA GLU A 115 -3.94 10.43 -6.88
C GLU A 115 -2.84 10.41 -7.95
N MET A 116 -2.79 9.39 -8.81
CA MET A 116 -1.84 9.34 -9.92
C MET A 116 -1.98 10.57 -10.82
N GLN A 117 -3.20 10.97 -11.15
CA GLN A 117 -3.43 12.13 -12.00
C GLN A 117 -3.07 13.43 -11.28
N GLU A 118 -3.44 13.61 -10.02
CA GLU A 118 -3.19 14.81 -9.22
C GLU A 118 -1.70 15.02 -8.98
N GLU A 119 -0.96 13.99 -8.59
CA GLU A 119 0.47 14.07 -8.29
C GLU A 119 1.35 14.12 -9.54
N THR A 120 0.97 13.44 -10.62
CA THR A 120 1.88 13.24 -11.77
C THR A 120 1.39 13.84 -13.08
N GLY A 121 0.09 14.09 -13.25
CA GLY A 121 -0.53 14.46 -14.51
C GLY A 121 -0.64 13.30 -15.51
N TYR A 122 -0.36 12.06 -15.08
CA TYR A 122 -0.57 10.87 -15.91
C TYR A 122 -1.97 10.30 -15.71
N ILE A 123 -2.51 9.71 -16.79
CA ILE A 123 -3.81 9.02 -16.79
C ILE A 123 -3.64 7.59 -17.30
N ALA A 124 -4.51 6.69 -16.84
CA ALA A 124 -4.57 5.31 -17.27
C ALA A 124 -5.92 4.99 -17.92
N GLN A 125 -5.93 4.13 -18.92
CA GLN A 125 -7.14 3.56 -19.50
C GLN A 125 -7.56 2.28 -18.80
N LYS A 126 -6.61 1.55 -18.22
CA LYS A 126 -6.84 0.30 -17.52
C LYS A 126 -5.99 0.27 -16.25
N VAL A 127 -6.65 -0.09 -15.16
CA VAL A 127 -6.02 -0.30 -13.85
C VAL A 127 -6.36 -1.71 -13.39
N THR A 128 -5.37 -2.41 -12.85
CA THR A 128 -5.51 -3.77 -12.33
C THR A 128 -5.14 -3.79 -10.86
N LYS A 129 -6.01 -4.35 -10.01
CA LYS A 129 -5.68 -4.53 -8.59
C LYS A 129 -4.60 -5.61 -8.44
N ILE A 130 -3.52 -5.29 -7.74
CA ILE A 130 -2.41 -6.20 -7.43
C ILE A 130 -2.68 -6.95 -6.13
N ALA A 131 -2.87 -6.19 -5.04
CA ALA A 131 -3.02 -6.75 -3.69
C ALA A 131 -3.68 -5.74 -2.74
N THR A 132 -4.05 -6.23 -1.56
CA THR A 132 -4.31 -5.43 -0.37
C THR A 132 -3.41 -5.94 0.74
N LEU A 133 -2.61 -5.06 1.33
CA LEU A 133 -1.65 -5.37 2.37
C LEU A 133 -1.96 -4.59 3.63
N TYR A 134 -1.55 -5.10 4.78
CA TYR A 134 -1.48 -4.29 6.00
C TYR A 134 -0.25 -3.40 5.94
N ASP A 135 -0.38 -2.14 6.37
CA ASP A 135 0.73 -1.20 6.44
C ASP A 135 1.67 -1.53 7.61
N ASN A 136 1.18 -1.30 8.82
CA ASN A 136 1.88 -1.63 10.05
C ASN A 136 0.92 -2.32 11.03
N PRO A 137 0.66 -3.65 10.88
CA PRO A 137 -0.41 -4.34 11.60
C PRO A 137 -0.20 -4.42 13.12
N SER A 138 0.97 -4.05 13.62
CA SER A 138 1.24 -3.96 15.06
C SER A 138 0.75 -2.65 15.69
N LYS A 139 0.47 -1.62 14.89
CA LYS A 139 0.14 -0.27 15.38
C LYS A 139 -0.96 0.44 14.61
N ASP A 140 -1.14 0.17 13.33
CA ASP A 140 -1.99 0.93 12.44
C ASP A 140 -3.25 0.14 12.05
N THR A 141 -4.36 0.84 11.82
CA THR A 141 -5.65 0.19 11.49
C THR A 141 -5.89 0.02 9.99
N ASN A 142 -5.10 0.69 9.14
CA ASN A 142 -5.35 0.78 7.70
C ASN A 142 -4.74 -0.36 6.89
N ASN A 143 -5.26 -0.50 5.69
CA ASN A 143 -4.64 -1.27 4.62
C ASN A 143 -3.99 -0.35 3.58
N ILE A 144 -3.11 -0.93 2.76
CA ILE A 144 -2.61 -0.35 1.51
C ILE A 144 -3.20 -1.17 0.35
N HIS A 145 -3.90 -0.51 -0.55
CA HIS A 145 -4.47 -1.11 -1.75
C HIS A 145 -3.56 -0.82 -2.94
N LEU A 146 -2.96 -1.87 -3.51
CA LEU A 146 -1.97 -1.78 -4.58
C LEU A 146 -2.61 -2.01 -5.94
N PHE A 147 -2.28 -1.14 -6.90
CA PHE A 147 -2.76 -1.19 -8.27
C PHE A 147 -1.63 -1.10 -9.28
N LEU A 148 -1.84 -1.66 -10.49
CA LEU A 148 -1.01 -1.50 -11.67
C LEU A 148 -1.78 -0.71 -12.71
N ALA A 149 -1.14 0.29 -13.30
CA ALA A 149 -1.64 1.02 -14.45
C ALA A 149 -0.65 0.89 -15.62
N GLU A 150 -1.10 0.27 -16.70
CA GLU A 150 -0.26 0.06 -17.87
C GLU A 150 -0.53 1.10 -18.98
N ASN A 151 0.51 1.40 -19.75
CA ASN A 151 0.46 2.33 -20.88
C ASN A 151 -0.10 3.70 -20.48
N VAL A 152 0.32 4.20 -19.29
CA VAL A 152 -0.08 5.53 -18.85
C VAL A 152 0.46 6.60 -19.76
N ILE A 153 -0.32 7.66 -19.97
CA ILE A 153 0.03 8.80 -20.81
C ILE A 153 -0.05 10.10 -20.02
N LYS A 154 0.86 11.00 -20.24
CA LYS A 154 0.81 12.35 -19.67
C LYS A 154 -0.26 13.15 -20.40
N SER A 155 -1.32 13.54 -19.70
CA SER A 155 -2.51 14.18 -20.32
C SER A 155 -3.01 15.41 -19.58
N GLY A 156 -2.49 15.72 -18.40
CA GLY A 156 -3.02 16.80 -17.59
C GLY A 156 -1.94 17.58 -16.82
N GLU A 157 -2.40 18.61 -16.13
CA GLU A 157 -1.63 19.33 -15.14
C GLU A 157 -1.77 18.66 -13.78
N LYS A 158 -0.72 18.79 -12.96
CA LYS A 158 -0.75 18.35 -11.56
C LYS A 158 -1.70 19.24 -10.76
N LYS A 159 -2.36 18.64 -9.73
CA LYS A 159 -3.19 19.35 -8.76
C LYS A 159 -2.75 18.95 -7.36
N LEU A 160 -1.67 19.57 -6.91
CA LEU A 160 -1.03 19.24 -5.64
C LEU A 160 -1.74 19.92 -4.46
N ASP A 161 -1.78 19.24 -3.32
CA ASP A 161 -2.20 19.81 -2.05
C ASP A 161 -1.14 20.79 -1.51
N ILE A 162 -1.53 21.62 -0.55
CA ILE A 162 -0.66 22.67 0.01
C ILE A 162 0.62 22.13 0.67
N THR A 163 0.61 20.88 1.07
CA THR A 163 1.76 20.19 1.70
C THR A 163 2.57 19.35 0.71
N GLU A 164 2.20 19.38 -0.56
CA GLU A 164 2.83 18.58 -1.61
C GLU A 164 3.71 19.43 -2.51
N GLU A 165 5.00 19.15 -2.45
CA GLU A 165 5.99 19.60 -3.41
C GLU A 165 6.58 18.36 -4.08
N ILE A 166 6.08 18.03 -5.29
CA ILE A 166 6.33 16.77 -5.98
C ILE A 166 7.09 16.98 -7.27
N GLU A 167 8.23 16.28 -7.41
CA GLU A 167 8.94 16.06 -8.66
C GLU A 167 8.55 14.71 -9.27
N VAL A 168 8.18 14.69 -10.56
CA VAL A 168 7.91 13.44 -11.29
C VAL A 168 9.20 12.89 -11.88
N VAL A 169 9.52 11.64 -11.58
CA VAL A 169 10.74 10.96 -12.04
C VAL A 169 10.36 9.70 -12.82
N LEU A 170 10.91 9.56 -14.03
CA LEU A 170 10.73 8.36 -14.85
C LEU A 170 11.95 7.45 -14.69
N ILE A 171 11.70 6.18 -14.39
CA ILE A 171 12.75 5.18 -14.20
C ILE A 171 12.43 3.95 -15.06
N PRO A 172 13.37 3.49 -15.93
CA PRO A 172 13.19 2.27 -16.69
C PRO A 172 12.89 1.06 -15.78
N VAL A 173 11.91 0.25 -16.16
CA VAL A 173 11.51 -0.95 -15.40
C VAL A 173 12.70 -1.86 -15.08
N GLU A 174 13.62 -2.03 -16.04
CA GLU A 174 14.81 -2.88 -15.88
C GLU A 174 15.78 -2.41 -14.79
N SER A 175 15.80 -1.10 -14.46
CA SER A 175 16.73 -0.55 -13.45
C SER A 175 16.15 -0.48 -12.04
N VAL A 176 14.83 -0.65 -11.85
CA VAL A 176 14.23 -0.45 -10.51
C VAL A 176 14.69 -1.46 -9.48
N ARG A 177 14.96 -2.72 -9.89
CA ARG A 177 15.44 -3.74 -8.95
C ARG A 177 16.79 -3.36 -8.34
N GLU A 178 17.69 -2.84 -9.17
CA GLU A 178 19.00 -2.38 -8.69
C GLU A 178 18.85 -1.19 -7.74
N LYS A 179 17.99 -0.22 -8.07
CA LYS A 179 17.70 0.93 -7.22
C LYS A 179 17.09 0.57 -5.86
N ILE A 180 16.26 -0.49 -5.80
CA ILE A 180 15.78 -1.05 -4.52
C ILE A 180 16.95 -1.64 -3.73
N ILE A 181 17.82 -2.43 -4.36
CA ILE A 181 18.98 -3.06 -3.69
C ILE A 181 19.95 -1.99 -3.17
N GLN A 182 20.15 -0.91 -3.91
CA GLN A 182 21.01 0.22 -3.53
C GLN A 182 20.40 1.14 -2.48
N GLY A 183 19.08 0.96 -2.15
CA GLY A 183 18.36 1.75 -1.16
C GLY A 183 17.84 3.10 -1.68
N GLU A 184 17.95 3.38 -2.99
CA GLU A 184 17.36 4.59 -3.58
C GLU A 184 15.83 4.55 -3.57
N ILE A 185 15.24 3.35 -3.71
CA ILE A 185 13.81 3.08 -3.55
C ILE A 185 13.65 2.27 -2.28
N SER A 186 13.21 2.89 -1.19
CA SER A 186 13.25 2.32 0.16
C SER A 186 11.91 2.35 0.90
N VAL A 187 10.86 2.92 0.32
CA VAL A 187 9.51 2.95 0.93
C VAL A 187 8.83 1.60 0.76
N SER A 188 8.42 0.97 1.87
CA SER A 188 7.91 -0.41 1.91
C SER A 188 6.74 -0.67 0.96
N GLY A 189 5.74 0.21 0.94
CA GLY A 189 4.58 0.11 0.02
C GLY A 189 4.99 0.17 -1.45
N THR A 190 5.93 1.07 -1.80
CA THR A 190 6.50 1.20 -3.14
C THR A 190 7.25 -0.07 -3.55
N VAL A 191 8.11 -0.59 -2.67
CA VAL A 191 8.87 -1.83 -2.93
C VAL A 191 7.92 -3.02 -3.10
N ALA A 192 6.90 -3.14 -2.27
CA ALA A 192 5.89 -4.20 -2.36
C ALA A 192 5.11 -4.13 -3.68
N ALA A 193 4.64 -2.93 -4.07
CA ALA A 193 3.90 -2.75 -5.32
C ALA A 193 4.74 -3.07 -6.56
N ILE A 194 6.01 -2.65 -6.60
CA ILE A 194 6.93 -2.99 -7.68
C ILE A 194 7.18 -4.50 -7.72
N SER A 195 7.52 -5.11 -6.57
CA SER A 195 7.85 -6.53 -6.49
C SER A 195 6.70 -7.45 -6.91
N LEU A 196 5.47 -7.08 -6.56
CA LEU A 196 4.27 -7.83 -6.94
C LEU A 196 3.81 -7.46 -8.35
N GLY A 197 3.78 -6.17 -8.69
CA GLY A 197 3.22 -5.66 -9.93
C GLY A 197 4.02 -6.06 -11.16
N LEU A 198 5.34 -6.16 -11.08
CA LEU A 198 6.17 -6.61 -12.20
C LEU A 198 5.87 -8.05 -12.63
N ASN A 199 5.28 -8.89 -11.78
CA ASN A 199 4.84 -10.24 -12.17
C ASN A 199 3.56 -10.25 -13.02
N PHE A 200 2.89 -9.12 -13.19
CA PHE A 200 1.73 -8.96 -14.07
C PHE A 200 2.12 -8.46 -15.48
N LEU A 201 3.39 -8.15 -15.69
CA LEU A 201 3.92 -7.74 -17.00
C LEU A 201 4.41 -8.99 -17.75
N ASP A 202 3.85 -9.22 -18.93
CA ASP A 202 4.29 -10.25 -19.87
C ASP A 202 5.62 -9.87 -20.56
#